data_d79bf636e7f64e44f8347ef21d59cd27
#
_entry.id   d79bf636e7f64e44f8347ef21d59cd27
#
_cell.length_a   1.000
_cell.length_b   1.000
_cell.length_c   1.000
_cell.angle_alpha   90.00
_cell.angle_beta   90.00
_cell.angle_gamma   90.00
#
_symmetry.space_group_name_H-M   'P 1'
#
loop_
_entity.id
_entity.type
_entity.pdbx_description
1 polymer ?
#
loop_
_entity_poly.entity_id
_entity_poly.type
_entity_poly.pdbx_seq_one_letter_code
_entity_poly.pdbx_strand_id
1 'polypeptide(L)'
;DKGHKRIPSAPLIPENDPTVLFTTAGMHPLVPYLLGEKHPLGKRICNSQKCIRTGDITDVGDNTHLTFFEMLGNWSLGDYFKKEAIEWSFEFLTKELNIPLEKLAFTVFQGEPENNIPRDEEAFKLWQNLGVKPERIAYLGREDNWWGPAGATGPCGPDTEMFYWAGGANPPAGGFDPSDKKWVEIWNNVFMQYNKTANGKFEELSQKNVDTGMGLERVAALLQGKNNVYETELFTPIINKISEISGKPYQGNEKSFRIVADHIKASVFILSDGLTPSNTERGYVLRRLIRRAIRYGKLLGIEKEFSGEIAKVIIGMYQDIFSEVKQNEELILSELQKEEKVFLKTLEKGLGVFETTFSFKIIDGKEAFDLYQTYGFPFEMTKELAREKGLSVDEKEFEVEMQKHRDLSKTASAGQFKSGLADNSEATTKYHTATHLLLAALREILGKDVQQKGSNITSERIRFDFNFGRKLTEEEIKKVEDIVNEKIKMALSIVCSEMETQKAFDGGATGVFGH
;
A
#
# COMPACT_ATOMS: atom_id res chain seq x y z
N ASP A 1 24.19 0.08 18.49
CA ASP A 1 25.55 0.29 19.04
C ASP A 1 26.50 1.08 18.13
N LYS A 2 26.18 1.26 16.85
CA LYS A 2 26.97 2.08 15.91
C LYS A 2 26.58 3.57 15.91
N GLY A 3 25.86 4.04 16.95
CA GLY A 3 25.47 5.44 17.14
C GLY A 3 24.21 5.88 16.38
N HIS A 4 23.44 4.95 15.84
CA HIS A 4 22.17 5.28 15.17
C HIS A 4 21.10 5.71 16.18
N LYS A 5 20.29 6.69 15.79
CA LYS A 5 19.13 7.15 16.55
C LYS A 5 17.87 6.50 16.01
N ARG A 6 17.06 5.93 16.91
CA ARG A 6 15.79 5.32 16.53
C ARG A 6 14.77 6.41 16.18
N ILE A 7 14.10 6.22 15.04
CA ILE A 7 12.96 7.02 14.60
C ILE A 7 11.69 6.15 14.57
N PRO A 8 10.48 6.72 14.68
CA PRO A 8 9.24 5.97 14.54
C PRO A 8 9.05 5.47 13.11
N SER A 9 8.22 4.46 12.95
CA SER A 9 7.71 4.05 11.64
C SER A 9 6.81 5.14 11.07
N ALA A 10 7.01 5.49 9.81
CA ALA A 10 6.12 6.39 9.10
C ALA A 10 4.81 5.67 8.70
N PRO A 11 3.74 6.42 8.37
CA PRO A 11 2.52 5.86 7.80
C PRO A 11 2.77 5.07 6.52
N LEU A 12 1.89 4.11 6.23
CA LEU A 12 1.87 3.37 4.96
C LEU A 12 1.46 4.24 3.78
N ILE A 13 0.74 5.33 4.05
CA ILE A 13 0.32 6.30 3.04
C ILE A 13 1.38 7.40 2.98
N PRO A 14 2.17 7.51 1.89
CA PRO A 14 3.19 8.56 1.78
C PRO A 14 2.55 9.95 1.77
N GLU A 15 3.05 10.84 2.63
CA GLU A 15 2.53 12.21 2.75
C GLU A 15 3.00 13.11 1.60
N ASN A 16 4.21 12.88 1.09
CA ASN A 16 4.90 13.81 0.19
C ASN A 16 5.22 13.24 -1.20
N ASP A 17 4.74 12.04 -1.53
CA ASP A 17 4.99 11.42 -2.84
C ASP A 17 3.69 10.89 -3.47
N PRO A 18 3.06 11.65 -4.40
CA PRO A 18 1.87 11.20 -5.10
C PRO A 18 2.16 10.14 -6.17
N THR A 19 3.44 9.86 -6.49
CA THR A 19 3.83 8.91 -7.55
C THR A 19 3.78 7.46 -7.09
N VAL A 20 3.71 7.21 -5.77
CA VAL A 20 3.60 5.88 -5.17
C VAL A 20 2.34 5.75 -4.33
N LEU A 21 1.72 4.57 -4.40
CA LEU A 21 0.47 4.32 -3.65
C LEU A 21 0.74 4.13 -2.15
N PHE A 22 1.79 3.40 -1.80
CA PHE A 22 2.14 3.07 -0.42
C PHE A 22 3.63 3.19 -0.16
N THR A 23 4.00 3.29 1.10
CA THR A 23 5.39 3.17 1.56
C THR A 23 5.88 1.74 1.31
N THR A 24 6.77 1.55 0.34
CA THR A 24 7.28 0.24 -0.09
C THR A 24 8.64 -0.12 0.52
N ALA A 25 9.32 0.87 1.10
CA ALA A 25 10.65 0.72 1.71
C ALA A 25 10.89 1.79 2.78
N GLY A 26 11.83 1.52 3.68
CA GLY A 26 12.17 2.41 4.78
C GLY A 26 12.70 3.78 4.37
N MET A 27 13.30 3.89 3.18
CA MET A 27 13.83 5.14 2.67
C MET A 27 12.76 6.13 2.16
N HIS A 28 11.55 5.70 1.84
CA HIS A 28 10.51 6.57 1.30
C HIS A 28 10.28 7.85 2.12
N PRO A 29 10.06 7.77 3.43
CA PRO A 29 9.90 8.97 4.26
C PRO A 29 11.16 9.81 4.39
N LEU A 30 12.33 9.26 3.98
CA LEU A 30 13.64 9.87 4.16
C LEU A 30 14.18 10.52 2.89
N VAL A 31 13.43 10.51 1.79
CA VAL A 31 13.85 11.09 0.49
C VAL A 31 14.40 12.52 0.63
N PRO A 32 13.79 13.47 1.35
CA PRO A 32 14.36 14.82 1.50
C PRO A 32 15.76 14.81 2.12
N TYR A 33 15.99 13.95 3.12
CA TYR A 33 17.27 13.85 3.83
C TYR A 33 18.34 13.15 2.98
N LEU A 34 17.94 12.18 2.16
CA LEU A 34 18.82 11.53 1.19
C LEU A 34 19.23 12.51 0.07
N LEU A 35 18.39 13.49 -0.24
CA LEU A 35 18.69 14.57 -1.19
C LEU A 35 19.51 15.71 -0.58
N GLY A 36 19.80 15.70 0.73
CA GLY A 36 20.72 16.63 1.38
C GLY A 36 20.12 17.51 2.46
N GLU A 37 18.83 17.41 2.77
CA GLU A 37 18.27 18.07 3.94
C GLU A 37 18.84 17.49 5.23
N LYS A 38 18.89 18.31 6.29
CA LYS A 38 19.41 17.89 7.59
C LYS A 38 18.31 17.21 8.40
N HIS A 39 18.50 15.94 8.74
CA HIS A 39 17.59 15.25 9.65
C HIS A 39 17.75 15.76 11.10
N PRO A 40 16.64 16.03 11.85
CA PRO A 40 16.71 16.60 13.20
C PRO A 40 17.51 15.78 14.22
N LEU A 41 17.52 14.45 14.08
CA LEU A 41 18.22 13.53 14.98
C LEU A 41 19.66 13.22 14.54
N GLY A 42 20.14 13.82 13.45
CA GLY A 42 21.51 13.64 12.96
C GLY A 42 21.63 12.76 11.74
N LYS A 43 22.83 12.25 11.47
CA LYS A 43 23.18 11.57 10.22
C LYS A 43 23.03 10.05 10.26
N ARG A 44 22.91 9.45 11.42
CA ARG A 44 22.72 8.00 11.63
C ARG A 44 21.37 7.75 12.25
N ILE A 45 20.47 7.15 11.52
CA ILE A 45 19.12 6.84 11.98
C ILE A 45 18.76 5.38 11.66
N CYS A 46 17.81 4.79 12.42
CA CYS A 46 17.33 3.44 12.20
C CYS A 46 15.86 3.31 12.67
N ASN A 47 15.13 2.40 12.06
CA ASN A 47 13.81 1.99 12.54
C ASN A 47 13.42 0.57 12.07
N SER A 48 12.21 0.15 12.47
CA SER A 48 11.41 -0.85 11.78
C SER A 48 10.29 -0.12 11.07
N GLN A 49 10.29 -0.15 9.72
CA GLN A 49 9.32 0.56 8.89
C GLN A 49 8.24 -0.39 8.40
N LYS A 50 6.97 -0.03 8.63
CA LYS A 50 5.81 -0.67 8.00
C LYS A 50 5.86 -0.46 6.49
N CYS A 51 5.75 -1.52 5.70
CA CYS A 51 5.81 -1.48 4.25
C CYS A 51 4.65 -2.24 3.62
N ILE A 52 4.18 -1.75 2.46
CA ILE A 52 3.21 -2.44 1.59
C ILE A 52 3.80 -2.55 0.19
N ARG A 53 3.90 -3.79 -0.33
CA ARG A 53 4.27 -4.07 -1.73
C ARG A 53 3.09 -4.64 -2.50
N THR A 54 2.51 -3.84 -3.37
CA THR A 54 1.30 -4.21 -4.15
C THR A 54 1.61 -5.14 -5.31
N GLY A 55 2.85 -5.14 -5.80
CA GLY A 55 3.32 -6.07 -6.84
C GLY A 55 3.25 -7.53 -6.40
N ASP A 56 3.51 -7.79 -5.13
CA ASP A 56 3.64 -9.14 -4.57
C ASP A 56 2.28 -9.79 -4.24
N ILE A 57 1.17 -9.03 -4.30
CA ILE A 57 -0.18 -9.54 -3.91
C ILE A 57 -0.53 -10.86 -4.60
N THR A 58 -0.16 -11.03 -5.88
CA THR A 58 -0.47 -12.26 -6.63
C THR A 58 0.39 -13.44 -6.24
N ASP A 59 1.60 -13.19 -5.73
CA ASP A 59 2.58 -14.20 -5.35
C ASP A 59 2.38 -14.67 -3.89
N VAL A 60 1.67 -13.88 -3.09
CA VAL A 60 1.26 -14.27 -1.73
C VAL A 60 0.48 -15.59 -1.76
N GLY A 61 0.90 -16.50 -0.91
CA GLY A 61 0.48 -17.91 -0.82
C GLY A 61 1.67 -18.86 -0.92
N ASP A 62 2.81 -18.38 -1.40
CA ASP A 62 4.09 -19.09 -1.34
C ASP A 62 4.75 -19.01 0.06
N ASN A 63 6.04 -19.30 0.17
CA ASN A 63 6.76 -19.37 1.44
C ASN A 63 7.31 -18.03 1.95
N THR A 64 7.41 -16.99 1.10
CA THR A 64 8.24 -15.81 1.35
C THR A 64 7.60 -14.47 1.03
N HIS A 65 6.65 -14.41 0.09
CA HIS A 65 6.03 -13.15 -0.32
C HIS A 65 4.96 -12.69 0.68
N LEU A 66 5.02 -11.42 1.01
CA LEU A 66 4.09 -10.73 1.91
C LEU A 66 3.65 -9.40 1.30
N THR A 67 2.37 -9.06 1.45
CA THR A 67 1.85 -7.74 1.08
C THR A 67 2.27 -6.69 2.09
N PHE A 68 2.03 -6.97 3.38
CA PHE A 68 2.53 -6.17 4.50
C PHE A 68 3.70 -6.86 5.18
N PHE A 69 4.77 -6.11 5.42
CA PHE A 69 5.93 -6.58 6.17
C PHE A 69 6.62 -5.43 6.88
N GLU A 70 7.46 -5.76 7.85
CA GLU A 70 8.31 -4.81 8.55
C GLU A 70 9.72 -4.86 7.97
N MET A 71 10.22 -3.69 7.57
CA MET A 71 11.59 -3.53 7.09
C MET A 71 12.44 -2.90 8.18
N LEU A 72 13.40 -3.66 8.71
CA LEU A 72 14.44 -3.13 9.57
C LEU A 72 15.43 -2.34 8.71
N GLY A 73 15.63 -1.07 9.03
CA GLY A 73 16.50 -0.19 8.25
C GLY A 73 17.46 0.61 9.13
N ASN A 74 18.63 0.89 8.57
CA ASN A 74 19.55 1.87 9.10
C ASN A 74 20.11 2.72 7.96
N TRP A 75 20.27 4.01 8.22
CA TRP A 75 20.65 5.00 7.22
C TRP A 75 21.87 5.78 7.65
N SER A 76 22.74 6.05 6.66
CA SER A 76 23.78 7.06 6.71
C SER A 76 23.40 8.23 5.81
N LEU A 77 23.20 9.38 6.38
CA LEU A 77 22.89 10.62 5.65
C LEU A 77 24.19 11.45 5.48
N GLY A 78 25.07 10.98 4.58
CA GLY A 78 26.37 11.59 4.32
C GLY A 78 27.36 11.48 5.48
N ASP A 79 27.40 10.34 6.18
CA ASP A 79 28.35 10.07 7.27
C ASP A 79 29.28 8.90 6.93
N TYR A 80 28.83 7.66 7.02
CA TYR A 80 29.59 6.48 6.56
C TYR A 80 29.08 5.99 5.19
N PHE A 81 29.87 5.13 4.53
CA PHE A 81 29.50 4.61 3.21
C PHE A 81 29.78 3.10 3.11
N LYS A 82 30.15 2.61 1.93
CA LYS A 82 30.27 1.18 1.59
C LYS A 82 31.04 0.35 2.61
N LYS A 83 32.22 0.81 3.01
CA LYS A 83 33.10 0.04 3.89
C LYS A 83 32.41 -0.28 5.22
N GLU A 84 31.97 0.74 5.92
CA GLU A 84 31.33 0.57 7.23
C GLU A 84 30.00 -0.17 7.10
N ALA A 85 29.21 0.10 6.06
CA ALA A 85 27.93 -0.59 5.83
C ALA A 85 28.14 -2.10 5.66
N ILE A 86 29.09 -2.50 4.83
CA ILE A 86 29.42 -3.90 4.58
C ILE A 86 30.03 -4.58 5.81
N GLU A 87 30.98 -3.93 6.47
CA GLU A 87 31.61 -4.47 7.69
C GLU A 87 30.60 -4.66 8.82
N TRP A 88 29.68 -3.70 9.00
CA TRP A 88 28.66 -3.78 10.08
C TRP A 88 27.55 -4.77 9.78
N SER A 89 27.11 -4.89 8.53
CA SER A 89 26.13 -5.92 8.16
C SER A 89 26.73 -7.32 8.27
N PHE A 90 28.00 -7.50 7.86
CA PHE A 90 28.70 -8.77 8.05
C PHE A 90 28.85 -9.13 9.55
N GLU A 91 29.29 -8.16 10.37
CA GLU A 91 29.38 -8.34 11.82
C GLU A 91 28.04 -8.72 12.43
N PHE A 92 26.97 -8.03 12.05
CA PHE A 92 25.63 -8.29 12.56
C PHE A 92 25.15 -9.69 12.20
N LEU A 93 25.26 -10.09 10.94
CA LEU A 93 24.84 -11.41 10.50
C LEU A 93 25.64 -12.54 11.16
N THR A 94 26.97 -12.40 11.20
CA THR A 94 27.86 -13.51 11.60
C THR A 94 28.12 -13.58 13.11
N LYS A 95 28.15 -12.43 13.80
CA LYS A 95 28.48 -12.38 15.24
C LYS A 95 27.24 -12.20 16.12
N GLU A 96 26.35 -11.28 15.76
CA GLU A 96 25.17 -10.99 16.57
C GLU A 96 24.03 -12.02 16.34
N LEU A 97 23.75 -12.31 15.06
CA LEU A 97 22.74 -13.32 14.69
C LEU A 97 23.32 -14.75 14.62
N ASN A 98 24.64 -14.91 14.73
CA ASN A 98 25.35 -16.19 14.69
C ASN A 98 25.03 -17.03 13.43
N ILE A 99 24.82 -16.38 12.28
CA ILE A 99 24.58 -17.07 11.03
C ILE A 99 25.92 -17.58 10.49
N PRO A 100 26.06 -18.90 10.22
CA PRO A 100 27.29 -19.45 9.67
C PRO A 100 27.61 -18.85 8.27
N LEU A 101 28.86 -18.41 8.08
CA LEU A 101 29.28 -17.76 6.83
C LEU A 101 29.07 -18.66 5.60
N GLU A 102 29.23 -19.97 5.75
CA GLU A 102 28.99 -20.95 4.68
C GLU A 102 27.54 -20.98 4.19
N LYS A 103 26.58 -20.48 4.98
CA LYS A 103 25.16 -20.35 4.59
C LYS A 103 24.83 -18.99 3.98
N LEU A 104 25.81 -18.09 3.90
CA LEU A 104 25.64 -16.76 3.31
C LEU A 104 26.18 -16.69 1.89
N ALA A 105 25.54 -15.87 1.07
CA ALA A 105 26.01 -15.46 -0.24
C ALA A 105 25.65 -14.00 -0.47
N PHE A 106 26.29 -13.36 -1.43
CA PHE A 106 26.22 -11.92 -1.61
C PHE A 106 26.12 -11.59 -3.10
N THR A 107 25.50 -10.45 -3.40
CA THR A 107 25.50 -9.90 -4.75
C THR A 107 26.15 -8.54 -4.78
N VAL A 108 26.62 -8.11 -5.93
CA VAL A 108 27.15 -6.76 -6.19
C VAL A 108 26.78 -6.32 -7.59
N PHE A 109 26.66 -5.02 -7.81
CA PHE A 109 26.25 -4.46 -9.09
C PHE A 109 27.31 -4.70 -10.20
N GLN A 110 26.88 -5.24 -11.35
CA GLN A 110 27.76 -5.54 -12.49
C GLN A 110 28.17 -4.33 -13.33
N GLY A 111 27.59 -3.14 -13.04
CA GLY A 111 27.78 -1.94 -13.84
C GLY A 111 26.80 -1.79 -14.99
N GLU A 112 26.73 -0.58 -15.54
CA GLU A 112 25.87 -0.21 -16.67
C GLU A 112 26.61 0.82 -17.53
N PRO A 113 27.45 0.34 -18.48
CA PRO A 113 28.32 1.21 -19.30
C PRO A 113 27.57 2.28 -20.09
N GLU A 114 26.37 1.98 -20.58
CA GLU A 114 25.51 2.91 -21.33
C GLU A 114 25.10 4.14 -20.52
N ASN A 115 25.03 4.03 -19.21
CA ASN A 115 24.75 5.14 -18.28
C ASN A 115 26.01 5.63 -17.55
N ASN A 116 27.21 5.20 -17.98
CA ASN A 116 28.50 5.50 -17.33
C ASN A 116 28.56 5.10 -15.84
N ILE A 117 27.84 4.05 -15.46
CA ILE A 117 27.85 3.55 -14.08
C ILE A 117 28.79 2.34 -14.03
N PRO A 118 29.90 2.43 -13.25
CA PRO A 118 30.90 1.38 -13.21
C PRO A 118 30.41 0.16 -12.41
N ARG A 119 31.03 -0.99 -12.68
CA ARG A 119 30.92 -2.20 -11.88
C ARG A 119 31.41 -1.95 -10.45
N ASP A 120 30.72 -2.51 -9.46
CA ASP A 120 31.04 -2.27 -8.04
C ASP A 120 32.14 -3.22 -7.52
N GLU A 121 33.36 -2.98 -8.02
CA GLU A 121 34.54 -3.71 -7.58
C GLU A 121 34.95 -3.41 -6.13
N GLU A 122 34.52 -2.26 -5.59
CA GLU A 122 34.77 -1.89 -4.20
C GLU A 122 34.01 -2.80 -3.25
N ALA A 123 32.69 -2.95 -3.45
CA ALA A 123 31.86 -3.83 -2.64
C ALA A 123 32.34 -5.30 -2.75
N PHE A 124 32.68 -5.77 -3.95
CA PHE A 124 33.22 -7.11 -4.16
C PHE A 124 34.49 -7.37 -3.32
N LYS A 125 35.46 -6.45 -3.37
CA LYS A 125 36.70 -6.56 -2.59
C LYS A 125 36.45 -6.47 -1.07
N LEU A 126 35.51 -5.65 -0.63
CA LEU A 126 35.16 -5.56 0.78
C LEU A 126 34.61 -6.87 1.31
N TRP A 127 33.72 -7.54 0.59
CA TRP A 127 33.24 -8.88 0.96
C TRP A 127 34.36 -9.91 1.00
N GLN A 128 35.25 -9.91 0.01
CA GLN A 128 36.43 -10.83 0.01
C GLN A 128 37.36 -10.60 1.20
N ASN A 129 37.61 -9.35 1.56
CA ASN A 129 38.44 -9.00 2.72
C ASN A 129 37.85 -9.48 4.05
N LEU A 130 36.55 -9.70 4.11
CA LEU A 130 35.82 -10.26 5.26
C LEU A 130 35.80 -11.80 5.25
N GLY A 131 36.46 -12.42 4.26
CA GLY A 131 36.58 -13.89 4.15
C GLY A 131 35.50 -14.56 3.30
N VAL A 132 34.66 -13.79 2.60
CA VAL A 132 33.71 -14.36 1.65
C VAL A 132 34.43 -14.85 0.42
N LYS A 133 34.21 -16.11 0.03
CA LYS A 133 34.82 -16.71 -1.15
C LYS A 133 34.23 -16.12 -2.43
N PRO A 134 35.03 -15.94 -3.51
CA PRO A 134 34.56 -15.38 -4.78
C PRO A 134 33.33 -16.08 -5.36
N GLU A 135 33.26 -17.41 -5.24
CA GLU A 135 32.12 -18.21 -5.71
C GLU A 135 30.80 -18.01 -4.93
N ARG A 136 30.87 -17.21 -3.86
CA ARG A 136 29.70 -16.78 -3.04
C ARG A 136 29.32 -15.33 -3.29
N ILE A 137 29.93 -14.68 -4.28
CA ILE A 137 29.60 -13.30 -4.66
C ILE A 137 29.23 -13.29 -6.14
N ALA A 138 27.99 -12.93 -6.46
CA ALA A 138 27.52 -12.81 -7.84
C ALA A 138 27.47 -11.32 -8.25
N TYR A 139 27.78 -11.06 -9.53
CA TYR A 139 27.56 -9.76 -10.15
C TYR A 139 26.21 -9.79 -10.89
N LEU A 140 25.29 -8.94 -10.52
CA LEU A 140 23.96 -8.88 -11.13
C LEU A 140 23.67 -7.50 -11.71
N GLY A 141 22.69 -7.44 -12.60
CA GLY A 141 22.31 -6.24 -13.34
C GLY A 141 21.45 -5.28 -12.55
N ARG A 142 20.91 -4.32 -13.28
CA ARG A 142 20.02 -3.30 -12.73
C ARG A 142 18.74 -3.87 -12.13
N GLU A 143 18.23 -4.95 -12.67
CA GLU A 143 16.99 -5.57 -12.19
C GLU A 143 17.13 -6.14 -10.78
N ASP A 144 18.35 -6.57 -10.41
CA ASP A 144 18.63 -7.24 -9.15
C ASP A 144 19.46 -6.38 -8.18
N ASN A 145 20.49 -5.65 -8.68
CA ASN A 145 21.43 -4.91 -7.82
C ASN A 145 21.44 -3.39 -8.07
N TRP A 146 20.28 -2.83 -8.30
CA TRP A 146 20.07 -1.39 -8.31
C TRP A 146 18.75 -1.04 -7.65
N TRP A 147 18.78 -0.20 -6.64
CA TRP A 147 17.57 0.24 -5.98
C TRP A 147 17.28 1.71 -6.21
N GLY A 148 15.99 2.00 -6.38
CA GLY A 148 15.47 3.35 -6.55
C GLY A 148 15.54 3.90 -8.00
N PRO A 149 14.91 5.05 -8.20
CA PRO A 149 14.12 5.76 -7.22
C PRO A 149 12.83 5.00 -6.86
N ALA A 150 12.29 5.28 -5.68
CA ALA A 150 11.03 4.71 -5.24
C ALA A 150 9.83 5.14 -6.10
N GLY A 151 9.87 6.35 -6.62
CA GLY A 151 8.92 6.90 -7.58
C GLY A 151 9.54 7.10 -8.97
N ALA A 152 9.02 8.06 -9.74
CA ALA A 152 9.52 8.37 -11.07
C ALA A 152 10.92 9.02 -11.06
N THR A 153 11.22 9.77 -10.01
CA THR A 153 12.48 10.50 -9.78
C THR A 153 12.93 10.36 -8.33
N GLY A 154 14.19 10.63 -8.04
CA GLY A 154 14.70 10.63 -6.67
C GLY A 154 16.02 9.88 -6.49
N PRO A 155 16.46 9.73 -5.23
CA PRO A 155 17.71 9.08 -4.89
C PRO A 155 17.68 7.59 -5.26
N CYS A 156 18.83 7.11 -5.77
CA CYS A 156 19.01 5.74 -6.22
C CYS A 156 20.50 5.36 -6.23
N GLY A 157 20.80 4.10 -6.39
CA GLY A 157 22.17 3.63 -6.51
C GLY A 157 22.31 2.12 -6.60
N PRO A 158 23.55 1.66 -6.87
CA PRO A 158 23.87 0.25 -6.82
C PRO A 158 23.72 -0.27 -5.39
N ASP A 159 23.43 -1.54 -5.28
CA ASP A 159 23.30 -2.21 -4.00
C ASP A 159 24.07 -3.52 -3.91
N THR A 160 24.09 -4.08 -2.71
CA THR A 160 24.64 -5.39 -2.40
C THR A 160 23.67 -6.11 -1.49
N GLU A 161 23.18 -7.24 -1.94
CA GLU A 161 22.23 -8.06 -1.22
C GLU A 161 22.92 -9.21 -0.50
N MET A 162 22.32 -9.65 0.59
CA MET A 162 22.76 -10.74 1.43
C MET A 162 21.71 -11.84 1.39
N PHE A 163 22.13 -13.02 0.97
CA PHE A 163 21.30 -14.22 0.83
C PHE A 163 21.64 -15.26 1.87
N TYR A 164 20.63 -15.96 2.32
CA TYR A 164 20.76 -17.13 3.19
C TYR A 164 20.29 -18.40 2.49
N TRP A 165 21.04 -19.49 2.70
CA TRP A 165 20.66 -20.80 2.19
C TRP A 165 19.60 -21.49 3.05
N ALA A 166 18.37 -21.58 2.56
CA ALA A 166 17.22 -22.25 3.21
C ALA A 166 17.03 -23.71 2.74
N GLY A 167 17.87 -24.23 1.85
CA GLY A 167 17.74 -25.55 1.22
C GLY A 167 18.22 -26.75 2.05
N GLY A 168 18.39 -26.61 3.38
CA GLY A 168 18.83 -27.68 4.27
C GLY A 168 20.21 -27.45 4.88
N ALA A 169 20.93 -28.56 5.22
CA ALA A 169 22.15 -28.46 6.03
C ALA A 169 23.27 -27.66 5.35
N ASN A 170 23.60 -27.99 4.11
CA ASN A 170 24.71 -27.37 3.40
C ASN A 170 24.26 -26.79 2.05
N PRO A 171 24.75 -25.58 1.71
CA PRO A 171 24.57 -25.05 0.36
C PRO A 171 25.37 -25.84 -0.68
N PRO A 172 25.02 -25.72 -1.98
CA PRO A 172 25.72 -26.42 -3.07
C PRO A 172 27.23 -26.12 -3.08
N ALA A 173 28.02 -27.14 -3.33
CA ALA A 173 29.49 -27.00 -3.48
C ALA A 173 29.89 -26.15 -4.70
N GLY A 174 29.03 -26.06 -5.71
CA GLY A 174 29.21 -25.29 -6.94
C GLY A 174 29.11 -23.77 -6.82
N GLY A 175 28.90 -23.24 -5.60
CA GLY A 175 28.84 -21.80 -5.38
C GLY A 175 27.42 -21.27 -5.20
N PHE A 176 27.25 -19.96 -5.41
CA PHE A 176 26.00 -19.24 -5.32
C PHE A 176 25.35 -19.11 -6.69
N ASP A 177 24.13 -19.60 -6.80
CA ASP A 177 23.25 -19.40 -7.95
C ASP A 177 22.06 -18.54 -7.52
N PRO A 178 21.99 -17.25 -7.92
CA PRO A 178 20.89 -16.35 -7.55
C PRO A 178 19.51 -16.81 -8.06
N SER A 179 19.47 -17.68 -9.07
CA SER A 179 18.21 -18.22 -9.62
C SER A 179 17.63 -19.39 -8.80
N ASP A 180 18.43 -20.01 -7.92
CA ASP A 180 17.95 -21.07 -7.02
C ASP A 180 17.17 -20.43 -5.84
N LYS A 181 15.85 -20.58 -5.85
CA LYS A 181 14.92 -20.05 -4.83
C LYS A 181 15.18 -20.52 -3.40
N LYS A 182 16.10 -21.45 -3.19
CA LYS A 182 16.57 -21.84 -1.86
C LYS A 182 17.55 -20.83 -1.26
N TRP A 183 18.14 -19.97 -2.09
CA TRP A 183 18.79 -18.77 -1.63
C TRP A 183 17.72 -17.68 -1.42
N VAL A 184 17.54 -17.28 -0.19
CA VAL A 184 16.54 -16.27 0.21
C VAL A 184 17.27 -14.99 0.55
N GLU A 185 16.96 -13.91 -0.15
CA GLU A 185 17.41 -12.57 0.21
C GLU A 185 16.88 -12.20 1.59
N ILE A 186 17.79 -11.79 2.48
CA ILE A 186 17.44 -11.42 3.87
C ILE A 186 17.76 -9.96 4.18
N TRP A 187 18.71 -9.34 3.48
CA TRP A 187 19.12 -7.96 3.70
C TRP A 187 19.69 -7.34 2.45
N ASN A 188 19.48 -6.03 2.25
CA ASN A 188 20.05 -5.25 1.16
C ASN A 188 20.70 -3.99 1.69
N ASN A 189 21.92 -3.65 1.22
CA ASN A 189 22.61 -2.39 1.46
C ASN A 189 22.64 -1.59 0.16
N VAL A 190 21.92 -0.48 0.10
CA VAL A 190 21.86 0.41 -1.06
C VAL A 190 22.83 1.57 -0.88
N PHE A 191 23.69 1.78 -1.86
CA PHE A 191 24.65 2.88 -1.90
C PHE A 191 24.08 4.04 -2.72
N MET A 192 23.25 4.85 -2.10
CA MET A 192 22.54 5.96 -2.74
C MET A 192 23.50 7.11 -3.02
N GLN A 193 23.99 7.16 -4.23
CA GLN A 193 24.94 8.17 -4.71
C GLN A 193 24.47 8.89 -5.97
N TYR A 194 23.31 8.51 -6.52
CA TYR A 194 22.72 9.14 -7.71
C TYR A 194 21.32 9.66 -7.42
N ASN A 195 20.92 10.67 -8.21
CA ASN A 195 19.56 11.17 -8.30
C ASN A 195 19.06 10.97 -9.72
N LYS A 196 17.99 10.22 -9.91
CA LYS A 196 17.32 10.11 -11.21
C LYS A 196 16.42 11.32 -11.41
N THR A 197 16.71 12.10 -12.42
CA THR A 197 15.97 13.32 -12.78
C THR A 197 14.77 13.02 -13.70
N ALA A 198 13.86 13.98 -13.86
CA ALA A 198 12.66 13.84 -14.70
C ALA A 198 12.94 13.52 -16.18
N ASN A 199 14.12 13.88 -16.69
CA ASN A 199 14.58 13.54 -18.03
C ASN A 199 15.28 12.16 -18.13
N GLY A 200 15.24 11.36 -17.05
CA GLY A 200 15.77 10.02 -16.97
C GLY A 200 17.29 9.91 -16.75
N LYS A 201 18.00 11.03 -16.57
CA LYS A 201 19.45 11.03 -16.29
C LYS A 201 19.74 10.74 -14.84
N PHE A 202 20.89 10.09 -14.61
CA PHE A 202 21.45 9.84 -13.29
C PHE A 202 22.53 10.90 -13.01
N GLU A 203 22.31 11.75 -12.02
CA GLU A 203 23.22 12.78 -11.57
C GLU A 203 23.77 12.40 -10.20
N GLU A 204 25.06 12.65 -9.95
CA GLU A 204 25.65 12.35 -8.64
C GLU A 204 25.02 13.22 -7.54
N LEU A 205 24.68 12.59 -6.41
CA LEU A 205 24.21 13.30 -5.22
C LEU A 205 25.36 14.10 -4.58
N SER A 206 25.04 15.24 -3.97
CA SER A 206 25.99 16.06 -3.21
C SER A 206 26.57 15.34 -1.99
N GLN A 207 25.90 14.31 -1.50
CA GLN A 207 26.35 13.44 -0.41
C GLN A 207 26.12 11.97 -0.78
N LYS A 208 27.01 11.09 -0.31
CA LYS A 208 26.86 9.64 -0.44
C LYS A 208 26.12 9.10 0.76
N ASN A 209 25.03 8.38 0.53
CA ASN A 209 24.18 7.82 1.59
C ASN A 209 24.20 6.31 1.57
N VAL A 210 23.88 5.72 2.71
CA VAL A 210 23.56 4.30 2.83
C VAL A 210 22.10 4.19 3.24
N ASP A 211 21.35 3.38 2.51
CA ASP A 211 20.03 2.88 2.87
C ASP A 211 20.11 1.37 3.04
N THR A 212 19.50 0.82 4.06
CA THR A 212 19.45 -0.62 4.22
C THR A 212 18.04 -1.12 4.47
N GLY A 213 17.75 -2.33 4.01
CA GLY A 213 16.45 -2.97 4.22
C GLY A 213 16.59 -4.46 4.52
N MET A 214 16.27 -4.86 5.76
CA MET A 214 16.22 -6.25 6.20
C MET A 214 14.77 -6.65 6.47
N GLY A 215 14.27 -7.71 5.82
CA GLY A 215 12.92 -8.23 6.07
C GLY A 215 12.83 -8.88 7.45
N LEU A 216 12.09 -8.27 8.38
CA LEU A 216 11.93 -8.80 9.73
C LEU A 216 11.38 -10.23 9.72
N GLU A 217 10.32 -10.48 8.97
CA GLU A 217 9.65 -11.78 8.92
C GLU A 217 10.55 -12.88 8.35
N ARG A 218 11.35 -12.55 7.32
CA ARG A 218 12.31 -13.49 6.72
C ARG A 218 13.42 -13.86 7.70
N VAL A 219 14.00 -12.88 8.36
CA VAL A 219 15.08 -13.11 9.35
C VAL A 219 14.54 -13.83 10.58
N ALA A 220 13.33 -13.49 11.06
CA ALA A 220 12.71 -14.19 12.17
C ALA A 220 12.47 -15.67 11.86
N ALA A 221 11.99 -16.00 10.65
CA ALA A 221 11.81 -17.38 10.21
C ALA A 221 13.16 -18.14 10.18
N LEU A 222 14.19 -17.51 9.64
CA LEU A 222 15.54 -18.07 9.56
C LEU A 222 16.09 -18.38 10.97
N LEU A 223 16.06 -17.41 11.87
CA LEU A 223 16.61 -17.57 13.23
C LEU A 223 15.87 -18.63 14.04
N GLN A 224 14.59 -18.84 13.76
CA GLN A 224 13.77 -19.89 14.39
C GLN A 224 13.87 -21.24 13.69
N GLY A 225 14.68 -21.36 12.62
CA GLY A 225 14.80 -22.60 11.84
C GLY A 225 13.52 -23.01 11.13
N LYS A 226 12.66 -22.03 10.78
CA LYS A 226 11.40 -22.26 10.04
C LYS A 226 11.62 -22.24 8.55
N ASN A 227 10.78 -22.99 7.83
CA ASN A 227 10.87 -23.10 6.37
C ASN A 227 10.10 -21.99 5.63
N ASN A 228 9.26 -21.26 6.35
CA ASN A 228 8.49 -20.14 5.80
C ASN A 228 8.11 -19.15 6.91
N VAL A 229 7.76 -17.92 6.53
CA VAL A 229 7.42 -16.83 7.44
C VAL A 229 6.13 -17.09 8.24
N TYR A 230 5.21 -17.88 7.70
CA TYR A 230 3.91 -18.16 8.32
C TYR A 230 3.97 -19.13 9.51
N GLU A 231 5.10 -19.78 9.72
CA GLU A 231 5.35 -20.66 10.88
C GLU A 231 5.97 -19.93 12.08
N THR A 232 6.21 -18.62 11.96
CA THR A 232 6.72 -17.77 13.04
C THR A 232 5.58 -17.29 13.95
N GLU A 233 5.91 -16.76 15.11
CA GLU A 233 4.98 -16.11 16.03
C GLU A 233 4.29 -14.89 15.42
N LEU A 234 4.85 -14.32 14.33
CA LEU A 234 4.25 -13.20 13.61
C LEU A 234 3.00 -13.58 12.81
N PHE A 235 2.80 -14.88 12.55
CA PHE A 235 1.66 -15.41 11.80
C PHE A 235 0.93 -16.55 12.49
N THR A 236 1.60 -17.35 13.33
CA THR A 236 1.01 -18.52 13.98
C THR A 236 -0.32 -18.22 14.71
N PRO A 237 -0.47 -17.12 15.48
CA PRO A 237 -1.75 -16.79 16.10
C PRO A 237 -2.87 -16.56 15.09
N ILE A 238 -2.55 -15.93 13.95
CA ILE A 238 -3.50 -15.67 12.87
C ILE A 238 -3.90 -16.98 12.19
N ILE A 239 -2.92 -17.83 11.85
CA ILE A 239 -3.13 -19.17 11.26
C ILE A 239 -4.01 -20.04 12.18
N ASN A 240 -3.74 -20.04 13.49
CA ASN A 240 -4.54 -20.78 14.46
C ASN A 240 -5.99 -20.28 14.49
N LYS A 241 -6.21 -18.96 14.42
CA LYS A 241 -7.56 -18.39 14.37
C LYS A 241 -8.30 -18.76 13.10
N ILE A 242 -7.63 -18.78 11.95
CA ILE A 242 -8.20 -19.26 10.69
C ILE A 242 -8.57 -20.75 10.80
N SER A 243 -7.72 -21.57 11.42
CA SER A 243 -8.00 -23.01 11.65
C SER A 243 -9.22 -23.21 12.56
N GLU A 244 -9.33 -22.42 13.63
CA GLU A 244 -10.50 -22.44 14.54
C GLU A 244 -11.80 -22.10 13.80
N ILE A 245 -11.79 -21.04 12.99
CA ILE A 245 -12.99 -20.57 12.27
C ILE A 245 -13.39 -21.54 11.13
N SER A 246 -12.41 -22.05 10.39
CA SER A 246 -12.66 -22.92 9.23
C SER A 246 -12.87 -24.39 9.59
N GLY A 247 -12.42 -24.81 10.75
CA GLY A 247 -12.36 -26.23 11.15
C GLY A 247 -11.36 -27.05 10.33
N LYS A 248 -10.48 -26.41 9.53
CA LYS A 248 -9.48 -27.08 8.68
C LYS A 248 -8.08 -26.95 9.25
N PRO A 249 -7.21 -27.94 9.03
CA PRO A 249 -5.79 -27.82 9.38
C PRO A 249 -5.07 -26.92 8.35
N TYR A 250 -4.00 -26.28 8.81
CA TYR A 250 -3.10 -25.49 7.94
C TYR A 250 -2.45 -26.39 6.86
N GLN A 251 -1.97 -27.57 7.29
CA GLN A 251 -1.34 -28.55 6.41
C GLN A 251 -2.31 -29.04 5.33
N GLY A 252 -1.92 -28.93 4.07
CA GLY A 252 -2.74 -29.25 2.90
C GLY A 252 -3.66 -28.12 2.44
N ASN A 253 -3.68 -26.98 3.16
CA ASN A 253 -4.45 -25.79 2.80
C ASN A 253 -3.58 -24.51 2.84
N GLU A 254 -2.26 -24.66 2.81
CA GLU A 254 -1.28 -23.61 3.12
C GLU A 254 -1.56 -22.33 2.32
N LYS A 255 -1.75 -22.44 1.01
CA LYS A 255 -1.99 -21.28 0.14
C LYS A 255 -3.17 -20.42 0.62
N SER A 256 -4.30 -21.05 0.94
CA SER A 256 -5.50 -20.32 1.36
C SER A 256 -5.32 -19.67 2.71
N PHE A 257 -4.68 -20.37 3.65
CA PHE A 257 -4.38 -19.82 4.98
C PHE A 257 -3.44 -18.61 4.90
N ARG A 258 -2.39 -18.72 4.10
CA ARG A 258 -1.38 -17.64 3.91
C ARG A 258 -2.01 -16.39 3.32
N ILE A 259 -2.82 -16.57 2.26
CA ILE A 259 -3.51 -15.45 1.61
C ILE A 259 -4.47 -14.75 2.58
N VAL A 260 -5.27 -15.52 3.33
CA VAL A 260 -6.19 -14.93 4.31
C VAL A 260 -5.39 -14.20 5.41
N ALA A 261 -4.35 -14.82 5.96
CA ALA A 261 -3.55 -14.24 7.03
C ALA A 261 -2.85 -12.95 6.59
N ASP A 262 -2.15 -12.98 5.46
CA ASP A 262 -1.43 -11.83 4.91
C ASP A 262 -2.37 -10.68 4.57
N HIS A 263 -3.43 -10.96 3.83
CA HIS A 263 -4.29 -9.91 3.31
C HIS A 263 -5.14 -9.24 4.39
N ILE A 264 -5.59 -9.99 5.41
CA ILE A 264 -6.26 -9.36 6.56
C ILE A 264 -5.25 -8.56 7.39
N LYS A 265 -4.01 -9.06 7.58
CA LYS A 265 -2.95 -8.30 8.25
C LYS A 265 -2.67 -6.98 7.51
N ALA A 266 -2.43 -7.03 6.21
CA ALA A 266 -2.23 -5.85 5.39
C ALA A 266 -3.41 -4.87 5.47
N SER A 267 -4.65 -5.39 5.40
CA SER A 267 -5.86 -4.56 5.49
C SER A 267 -6.00 -3.86 6.84
N VAL A 268 -5.69 -4.54 7.95
CA VAL A 268 -5.70 -3.95 9.30
C VAL A 268 -4.75 -2.75 9.37
N PHE A 269 -3.53 -2.89 8.87
CA PHE A 269 -2.56 -1.80 8.90
C PHE A 269 -2.91 -0.64 7.95
N ILE A 270 -3.45 -0.93 6.77
CA ILE A 270 -3.90 0.12 5.85
C ILE A 270 -5.11 0.88 6.44
N LEU A 271 -6.06 0.18 7.05
CA LEU A 271 -7.21 0.79 7.72
C LEU A 271 -6.79 1.58 8.96
N SER A 272 -5.74 1.13 9.69
CA SER A 272 -5.24 1.86 10.86
C SER A 272 -4.65 3.22 10.50
N ASP A 273 -4.18 3.41 9.27
CA ASP A 273 -3.73 4.70 8.73
C ASP A 273 -4.90 5.54 8.15
N GLY A 274 -6.16 5.13 8.37
CA GLY A 274 -7.37 5.89 8.02
C GLY A 274 -7.87 5.72 6.58
N LEU A 275 -7.24 4.85 5.78
CA LEU A 275 -7.70 4.59 4.41
C LEU A 275 -8.90 3.62 4.41
N THR A 276 -9.91 3.91 3.61
CA THR A 276 -11.10 3.06 3.46
C THR A 276 -11.19 2.44 2.07
N PRO A 277 -11.86 1.27 1.91
CA PRO A 277 -12.03 0.63 0.60
C PRO A 277 -12.79 1.51 -0.39
N SER A 278 -12.25 1.64 -1.61
CA SER A 278 -12.88 2.42 -2.70
C SER A 278 -12.70 1.73 -4.06
N ASN A 279 -13.17 2.39 -5.14
CA ASN A 279 -13.05 1.88 -6.51
C ASN A 279 -11.79 2.38 -7.23
N THR A 280 -10.99 3.21 -6.60
CA THR A 280 -9.84 3.87 -7.23
C THR A 280 -8.61 3.84 -6.34
N GLU A 281 -7.43 3.87 -6.95
CA GLU A 281 -6.13 4.08 -6.29
C GLU A 281 -5.89 3.17 -5.08
N ARG A 282 -5.44 3.76 -3.97
CA ARG A 282 -5.10 3.05 -2.71
C ARG A 282 -6.29 2.27 -2.14
N GLY A 283 -7.49 2.88 -2.19
CA GLY A 283 -8.71 2.23 -1.68
C GLY A 283 -9.13 1.02 -2.53
N TYR A 284 -8.80 1.01 -3.83
CA TYR A 284 -8.98 -0.17 -4.69
C TYR A 284 -8.05 -1.32 -4.28
N VAL A 285 -6.79 -1.01 -3.97
CA VAL A 285 -5.85 -2.03 -3.47
C VAL A 285 -6.36 -2.65 -2.18
N LEU A 286 -6.79 -1.84 -1.22
CA LEU A 286 -7.37 -2.33 0.04
C LEU A 286 -8.61 -3.22 -0.21
N ARG A 287 -9.52 -2.78 -1.08
CA ARG A 287 -10.68 -3.58 -1.49
C ARG A 287 -10.30 -4.90 -2.11
N ARG A 288 -9.30 -4.91 -2.99
CA ARG A 288 -8.77 -6.13 -3.63
C ARG A 288 -8.22 -7.11 -2.59
N LEU A 289 -7.47 -6.64 -1.60
CA LEU A 289 -6.93 -7.48 -0.51
C LEU A 289 -8.06 -8.12 0.30
N ILE A 290 -9.02 -7.32 0.76
CA ILE A 290 -10.15 -7.82 1.55
C ILE A 290 -10.94 -8.86 0.75
N ARG A 291 -11.30 -8.57 -0.49
CA ARG A 291 -12.09 -9.49 -1.33
C ARG A 291 -11.33 -10.77 -1.67
N ARG A 292 -10.02 -10.69 -1.89
CA ARG A 292 -9.20 -11.88 -2.12
C ARG A 292 -9.14 -12.75 -0.86
N ALA A 293 -8.98 -12.17 0.33
CA ALA A 293 -9.06 -12.90 1.59
C ALA A 293 -10.42 -13.60 1.78
N ILE A 294 -11.53 -12.91 1.48
CA ILE A 294 -12.88 -13.46 1.59
C ILE A 294 -13.06 -14.65 0.65
N ARG A 295 -12.61 -14.55 -0.61
CA ARG A 295 -12.66 -15.67 -1.56
C ARG A 295 -11.90 -16.88 -1.03
N TYR A 296 -10.68 -16.70 -0.53
CA TYR A 296 -9.90 -17.81 0.01
C TYR A 296 -10.46 -18.36 1.32
N GLY A 297 -11.10 -17.52 2.15
CA GLY A 297 -11.89 -17.97 3.28
C GLY A 297 -13.05 -18.88 2.87
N LYS A 298 -13.74 -18.54 1.77
CA LYS A 298 -14.81 -19.39 1.20
C LYS A 298 -14.26 -20.73 0.71
N LEU A 299 -13.08 -20.77 0.09
CA LEU A 299 -12.42 -22.03 -0.31
C LEU A 299 -12.03 -22.89 0.91
N LEU A 300 -11.81 -22.28 2.07
CA LEU A 300 -11.63 -22.99 3.34
C LEU A 300 -12.96 -23.45 3.96
N GLY A 301 -14.10 -23.17 3.33
CA GLY A 301 -15.43 -23.56 3.83
C GLY A 301 -15.99 -22.62 4.89
N ILE A 302 -15.46 -21.43 5.03
CA ILE A 302 -15.99 -20.42 5.96
C ILE A 302 -17.23 -19.77 5.32
N GLU A 303 -18.39 -20.01 5.91
CA GLU A 303 -19.67 -19.53 5.37
C GLU A 303 -20.12 -18.19 6.00
N LYS A 304 -19.55 -17.82 7.14
CA LYS A 304 -19.92 -16.62 7.91
C LYS A 304 -18.86 -15.55 7.75
N GLU A 305 -19.21 -14.33 8.13
CA GLU A 305 -18.25 -13.22 8.28
C GLU A 305 -17.15 -13.64 9.27
N PHE A 306 -15.88 -13.40 8.92
CA PHE A 306 -14.72 -13.89 9.68
C PHE A 306 -13.58 -12.86 9.77
N SER A 307 -13.53 -11.88 8.84
CA SER A 307 -12.41 -10.94 8.75
C SER A 307 -12.21 -10.15 10.04
N GLY A 308 -13.29 -9.76 10.70
CA GLY A 308 -13.25 -9.06 11.99
C GLY A 308 -12.65 -9.89 13.13
N GLU A 309 -12.93 -11.21 13.18
CA GLU A 309 -12.37 -12.08 14.21
C GLU A 309 -10.85 -12.26 14.04
N ILE A 310 -10.38 -12.35 12.79
CA ILE A 310 -8.95 -12.41 12.49
C ILE A 310 -8.29 -11.06 12.80
N ALA A 311 -8.95 -9.94 12.43
CA ALA A 311 -8.44 -8.61 12.70
C ALA A 311 -8.22 -8.34 14.19
N LYS A 312 -9.12 -8.81 15.08
CA LYS A 312 -8.94 -8.70 16.53
C LYS A 312 -7.67 -9.38 17.03
N VAL A 313 -7.32 -10.54 16.46
CA VAL A 313 -6.05 -11.23 16.80
C VAL A 313 -4.87 -10.36 16.37
N ILE A 314 -4.90 -9.81 15.17
CA ILE A 314 -3.83 -8.94 14.64
C ILE A 314 -3.68 -7.68 15.49
N ILE A 315 -4.79 -7.01 15.82
CA ILE A 315 -4.78 -5.84 16.70
C ILE A 315 -4.16 -6.18 18.04
N GLY A 316 -4.56 -7.30 18.65
CA GLY A 316 -3.99 -7.78 19.91
C GLY A 316 -2.49 -8.04 19.86
N MET A 317 -1.97 -8.54 18.72
CA MET A 317 -0.54 -8.78 18.52
C MET A 317 0.28 -7.49 18.38
N TYR A 318 -0.28 -6.45 17.80
CA TYR A 318 0.47 -5.26 17.37
C TYR A 318 0.17 -3.99 18.17
N GLN A 319 -0.87 -3.95 19.00
CA GLN A 319 -1.32 -2.75 19.72
C GLN A 319 -0.26 -2.06 20.58
N ASP A 320 0.70 -2.83 21.13
CA ASP A 320 1.78 -2.31 21.99
C ASP A 320 2.98 -1.80 21.19
N ILE A 321 3.05 -2.16 19.89
CA ILE A 321 4.13 -1.76 18.97
C ILE A 321 3.66 -0.61 18.09
N PHE A 322 2.46 -0.73 17.53
CA PHE A 322 1.81 0.22 16.65
C PHE A 322 0.46 0.62 17.27
N SER A 323 0.48 1.63 18.13
CA SER A 323 -0.69 2.06 18.90
C SER A 323 -1.90 2.46 18.05
N GLU A 324 -1.65 2.90 16.80
CA GLU A 324 -2.70 3.28 15.84
C GLU A 324 -3.64 2.13 15.49
N VAL A 325 -3.21 0.87 15.52
CA VAL A 325 -4.10 -0.27 15.27
C VAL A 325 -5.15 -0.44 16.37
N LYS A 326 -4.80 -0.08 17.62
CA LYS A 326 -5.75 -0.08 18.73
C LYS A 326 -6.62 1.16 18.75
N GLN A 327 -6.03 2.31 18.46
CA GLN A 327 -6.77 3.59 18.42
C GLN A 327 -7.87 3.57 17.36
N ASN A 328 -7.62 2.90 16.23
CA ASN A 328 -8.56 2.81 15.11
C ASN A 328 -9.30 1.46 15.03
N GLU A 329 -9.35 0.67 16.11
CA GLU A 329 -9.97 -0.66 16.14
C GLU A 329 -11.42 -0.66 15.62
N GLU A 330 -12.23 0.30 16.05
CA GLU A 330 -13.63 0.40 15.63
C GLU A 330 -13.76 0.65 14.12
N LEU A 331 -12.95 1.55 13.57
CA LEU A 331 -12.88 1.80 12.13
C LEU A 331 -12.46 0.54 11.36
N ILE A 332 -11.41 -0.14 11.82
CA ILE A 332 -10.87 -1.35 11.19
C ILE A 332 -11.97 -2.43 11.12
N LEU A 333 -12.60 -2.73 12.25
CA LEU A 333 -13.61 -3.78 12.33
C LEU A 333 -14.86 -3.44 11.51
N SER A 334 -15.32 -2.18 11.56
CA SER A 334 -16.52 -1.75 10.82
C SER A 334 -16.31 -1.77 9.30
N GLU A 335 -15.17 -1.30 8.80
CA GLU A 335 -14.90 -1.28 7.36
C GLU A 335 -14.63 -2.69 6.80
N LEU A 336 -13.94 -3.56 7.54
CA LEU A 336 -13.78 -4.97 7.16
C LEU A 336 -15.14 -5.66 7.08
N GLN A 337 -15.97 -5.55 8.11
CA GLN A 337 -17.30 -6.16 8.14
C GLN A 337 -18.19 -5.64 7.02
N LYS A 338 -18.20 -4.34 6.78
CA LYS A 338 -18.97 -3.70 5.72
C LYS A 338 -18.60 -4.22 4.32
N GLU A 339 -17.29 -4.27 4.01
CA GLU A 339 -16.81 -4.75 2.71
C GLU A 339 -17.05 -6.25 2.55
N GLU A 340 -16.83 -7.06 3.60
CA GLU A 340 -17.11 -8.49 3.62
C GLU A 340 -18.58 -8.79 3.38
N LYS A 341 -19.47 -8.15 4.11
CA LYS A 341 -20.93 -8.32 3.98
C LYS A 341 -21.44 -7.96 2.58
N VAL A 342 -20.89 -6.90 1.99
CA VAL A 342 -21.24 -6.49 0.62
C VAL A 342 -20.76 -7.53 -0.39
N PHE A 343 -19.52 -7.99 -0.25
CA PHE A 343 -18.92 -8.89 -1.23
C PHE A 343 -19.48 -10.32 -1.13
N LEU A 344 -19.73 -10.86 0.06
CA LEU A 344 -20.33 -12.18 0.24
C LEU A 344 -21.67 -12.32 -0.50
N LYS A 345 -22.48 -11.24 -0.57
CA LYS A 345 -23.76 -11.26 -1.30
C LYS A 345 -23.61 -11.47 -2.80
N THR A 346 -22.51 -11.04 -3.38
CA THR A 346 -22.26 -11.09 -4.82
C THR A 346 -21.29 -12.20 -5.21
N LEU A 347 -20.44 -12.66 -4.30
CA LEU A 347 -19.40 -13.63 -4.55
C LEU A 347 -19.93 -14.95 -5.11
N GLU A 348 -20.93 -15.55 -4.48
CA GLU A 348 -21.51 -16.83 -4.94
C GLU A 348 -22.15 -16.71 -6.32
N LYS A 349 -22.87 -15.62 -6.56
CA LYS A 349 -23.49 -15.37 -7.87
C LYS A 349 -22.41 -15.16 -8.94
N GLY A 350 -21.38 -14.38 -8.65
CA GLY A 350 -20.28 -14.13 -9.56
C GLY A 350 -19.46 -15.39 -9.87
N LEU A 351 -19.20 -16.24 -8.87
CA LEU A 351 -18.56 -17.55 -9.08
C LEU A 351 -19.45 -18.47 -9.94
N GLY A 352 -20.76 -18.52 -9.68
CA GLY A 352 -21.69 -19.28 -10.49
C GLY A 352 -21.73 -18.83 -11.96
N VAL A 353 -21.73 -17.51 -12.20
CA VAL A 353 -21.60 -16.95 -13.56
C VAL A 353 -20.27 -17.35 -14.18
N PHE A 354 -19.18 -17.22 -13.44
CA PHE A 354 -17.86 -17.61 -13.92
C PHE A 354 -17.82 -19.09 -14.33
N GLU A 355 -18.38 -19.98 -13.54
CA GLU A 355 -18.38 -21.43 -13.80
C GLU A 355 -19.30 -21.86 -14.96
N THR A 356 -20.43 -21.17 -15.13
CA THR A 356 -21.42 -21.55 -16.16
C THR A 356 -21.16 -20.89 -17.52
N THR A 357 -20.56 -19.71 -17.55
CA THR A 357 -20.39 -18.91 -18.77
C THR A 357 -19.06 -19.23 -19.47
N PHE A 358 -17.99 -19.48 -18.70
CA PHE A 358 -16.65 -19.56 -19.28
C PHE A 358 -16.22 -21.02 -19.53
N SER A 359 -16.58 -21.51 -20.71
CA SER A 359 -16.17 -22.83 -21.20
C SER A 359 -15.08 -22.77 -22.28
N PHE A 360 -14.66 -21.56 -22.68
CA PHE A 360 -13.72 -21.32 -23.79
C PHE A 360 -12.33 -20.96 -23.26
N LYS A 361 -11.32 -21.03 -24.13
CA LYS A 361 -9.92 -20.74 -23.76
C LYS A 361 -9.63 -19.28 -23.40
N ILE A 362 -10.48 -18.34 -23.82
CA ILE A 362 -10.31 -16.89 -23.58
C ILE A 362 -11.65 -16.36 -23.06
N ILE A 363 -11.56 -15.62 -21.95
CA ILE A 363 -12.66 -14.78 -21.42
C ILE A 363 -12.53 -13.42 -22.09
N ASP A 364 -13.57 -12.93 -22.74
CA ASP A 364 -13.53 -11.62 -23.36
C ASP A 364 -13.53 -10.49 -22.31
N GLY A 365 -13.05 -9.30 -22.73
CA GLY A 365 -12.88 -8.20 -21.80
C GLY A 365 -14.19 -7.63 -21.27
N LYS A 366 -15.28 -7.74 -22.05
CA LYS A 366 -16.62 -7.31 -21.65
C LYS A 366 -17.19 -8.23 -20.55
N GLU A 367 -17.03 -9.52 -20.70
CA GLU A 367 -17.43 -10.51 -19.69
C GLU A 367 -16.66 -10.31 -18.38
N ALA A 368 -15.34 -10.07 -18.47
CA ALA A 368 -14.53 -9.73 -17.33
C ALA A 368 -14.96 -8.40 -16.67
N PHE A 369 -15.37 -7.42 -17.49
CA PHE A 369 -15.89 -6.15 -17.00
C PHE A 369 -17.27 -6.30 -16.33
N ASP A 370 -18.14 -7.17 -16.83
CA ASP A 370 -19.42 -7.46 -16.19
C ASP A 370 -19.23 -8.11 -14.81
N LEU A 371 -18.24 -9.01 -14.65
CA LEU A 371 -17.86 -9.54 -13.34
C LEU A 371 -17.37 -8.42 -12.39
N TYR A 372 -16.58 -7.51 -12.89
CA TYR A 372 -16.10 -6.36 -12.11
C TYR A 372 -17.23 -5.42 -11.69
N GLN A 373 -18.06 -4.99 -12.64
CA GLN A 373 -19.11 -3.99 -12.41
C GLN A 373 -20.28 -4.53 -11.59
N THR A 374 -20.75 -5.74 -11.93
CA THR A 374 -21.99 -6.31 -11.39
C THR A 374 -21.76 -7.07 -10.10
N TYR A 375 -20.68 -7.86 -10.04
CA TYR A 375 -20.40 -8.74 -8.90
C TYR A 375 -19.25 -8.24 -8.02
N GLY A 376 -18.58 -7.16 -8.42
CA GLY A 376 -17.50 -6.57 -7.66
C GLY A 376 -16.23 -7.41 -7.63
N PHE A 377 -15.99 -8.24 -8.64
CA PHE A 377 -14.75 -9.01 -8.75
C PHE A 377 -13.62 -8.05 -9.16
N PRO A 378 -12.57 -7.85 -8.34
CA PRO A 378 -11.37 -7.20 -8.84
C PRO A 378 -10.87 -7.91 -10.10
N PHE A 379 -10.38 -7.17 -11.08
CA PHE A 379 -9.95 -7.75 -12.36
C PHE A 379 -8.90 -8.85 -12.19
N GLU A 380 -7.98 -8.62 -11.26
CA GLU A 380 -6.94 -9.60 -10.92
C GLU A 380 -7.51 -10.90 -10.33
N MET A 381 -8.65 -10.84 -9.64
CA MET A 381 -9.36 -12.04 -9.17
C MET A 381 -9.94 -12.82 -10.34
N THR A 382 -10.51 -12.15 -11.34
CA THR A 382 -10.98 -12.77 -12.57
C THR A 382 -9.82 -13.46 -13.32
N LYS A 383 -8.65 -12.81 -13.41
CA LYS A 383 -7.42 -13.40 -13.97
C LYS A 383 -6.95 -14.64 -13.18
N GLU A 384 -6.98 -14.57 -11.86
CA GLU A 384 -6.59 -15.69 -10.99
C GLU A 384 -7.53 -16.88 -11.19
N LEU A 385 -8.85 -16.66 -11.20
CA LEU A 385 -9.85 -17.68 -11.49
C LEU A 385 -9.67 -18.30 -12.89
N ALA A 386 -9.42 -17.47 -13.89
CA ALA A 386 -9.16 -17.92 -15.24
C ALA A 386 -7.94 -18.86 -15.30
N ARG A 387 -6.81 -18.45 -14.70
CA ARG A 387 -5.60 -19.29 -14.62
C ARG A 387 -5.84 -20.63 -13.92
N GLU A 388 -6.61 -20.66 -12.83
CA GLU A 388 -6.97 -21.90 -12.12
C GLU A 388 -7.76 -22.89 -13.00
N LYS A 389 -8.49 -22.39 -14.00
CA LYS A 389 -9.25 -23.18 -14.97
C LYS A 389 -8.49 -23.42 -16.30
N GLY A 390 -7.24 -22.93 -16.42
CA GLY A 390 -6.47 -23.01 -17.66
C GLY A 390 -6.97 -22.08 -18.77
N LEU A 391 -7.70 -21.01 -18.38
CA LEU A 391 -8.23 -19.97 -19.26
C LEU A 391 -7.34 -18.72 -19.22
N SER A 392 -7.48 -17.85 -20.22
CA SER A 392 -6.90 -16.51 -20.24
C SER A 392 -8.00 -15.45 -20.36
N VAL A 393 -7.65 -14.20 -20.04
CA VAL A 393 -8.57 -13.05 -20.11
C VAL A 393 -8.03 -12.05 -21.13
N ASP A 394 -8.88 -11.46 -21.96
CA ASP A 394 -8.51 -10.34 -22.83
C ASP A 394 -8.39 -9.05 -22.02
N GLU A 395 -7.16 -8.77 -21.55
CA GLU A 395 -6.85 -7.58 -20.74
C GLU A 395 -7.06 -6.28 -21.52
N LYS A 396 -6.71 -6.27 -22.82
CA LYS A 396 -6.82 -5.06 -23.64
C LYS A 396 -8.29 -4.66 -23.84
N GLU A 397 -9.14 -5.63 -24.09
CA GLU A 397 -10.58 -5.37 -24.23
C GLU A 397 -11.18 -4.94 -22.88
N PHE A 398 -10.77 -5.56 -21.77
CA PHE A 398 -11.18 -5.10 -20.43
C PHE A 398 -10.78 -3.65 -20.16
N GLU A 399 -9.56 -3.25 -20.51
CA GLU A 399 -9.10 -1.86 -20.35
C GLU A 399 -9.95 -0.89 -21.18
N VAL A 400 -10.35 -1.29 -22.40
CA VAL A 400 -11.25 -0.49 -23.24
C VAL A 400 -12.62 -0.33 -22.57
N GLU A 401 -13.21 -1.37 -22.03
CA GLU A 401 -14.51 -1.28 -21.32
C GLU A 401 -14.38 -0.45 -20.04
N MET A 402 -13.31 -0.61 -19.27
CA MET A 402 -13.00 0.24 -18.12
C MET A 402 -12.86 1.72 -18.51
N GLN A 403 -12.19 2.01 -19.63
CA GLN A 403 -12.05 3.39 -20.09
C GLN A 403 -13.40 3.95 -20.54
N LYS A 404 -14.22 3.21 -21.28
CA LYS A 404 -15.59 3.62 -21.62
C LYS A 404 -16.41 3.93 -20.38
N HIS A 405 -16.34 3.08 -19.37
CA HIS A 405 -17.05 3.28 -18.09
C HIS A 405 -16.54 4.53 -17.36
N ARG A 406 -15.20 4.75 -17.32
CA ARG A 406 -14.62 5.98 -16.76
C ARG A 406 -15.08 7.22 -17.51
N ASP A 407 -15.14 7.16 -18.83
CA ASP A 407 -15.53 8.29 -19.67
C ASP A 407 -17.05 8.55 -19.58
N LEU A 408 -17.87 7.49 -19.50
CA LEU A 408 -19.29 7.61 -19.16
C LEU A 408 -19.49 8.17 -17.74
N SER A 409 -18.72 7.71 -16.78
CA SER A 409 -18.72 8.25 -15.42
C SER A 409 -18.21 9.68 -15.37
N LYS A 410 -17.18 10.03 -16.14
CA LYS A 410 -16.69 11.41 -16.30
C LYS A 410 -17.69 12.26 -17.06
N THR A 411 -18.38 11.73 -18.08
CA THR A 411 -19.41 12.46 -18.84
C THR A 411 -20.69 12.58 -17.99
N ALA A 412 -21.05 11.56 -17.26
CA ALA A 412 -22.09 11.64 -16.23
C ALA A 412 -21.65 12.56 -15.06
N SER A 413 -20.35 12.61 -14.73
CA SER A 413 -19.76 13.52 -13.76
C SER A 413 -19.34 14.85 -14.37
N ALA A 414 -18.96 14.93 -15.64
CA ALA A 414 -18.64 16.19 -16.34
C ALA A 414 -19.89 17.01 -16.66
N GLY A 415 -21.05 16.33 -16.72
CA GLY A 415 -22.33 16.98 -16.48
C GLY A 415 -22.60 17.27 -14.99
N GLN A 416 -21.78 16.71 -14.05
CA GLN A 416 -21.99 16.79 -12.59
C GLN A 416 -20.84 17.44 -11.81
N PHE A 417 -19.63 17.56 -12.33
CA PHE A 417 -18.46 18.10 -11.63
C PHE A 417 -17.72 19.17 -12.45
N LYS A 418 -18.44 20.21 -12.86
CA LYS A 418 -17.87 21.54 -12.74
C LYS A 418 -18.28 22.02 -11.35
N SER A 419 -17.33 22.24 -10.45
CA SER A 419 -17.53 23.16 -9.33
C SER A 419 -17.81 24.52 -9.96
N GLY A 420 -19.07 24.83 -10.12
CA GLY A 420 -19.50 25.99 -10.87
C GLY A 420 -20.94 25.78 -11.39
N LEU A 421 -21.61 26.85 -11.63
CA LEU A 421 -22.91 26.93 -12.27
C LEU A 421 -22.87 26.20 -13.63
N ALA A 422 -23.86 25.37 -13.91
CA ALA A 422 -24.00 24.73 -15.23
C ALA A 422 -24.14 25.78 -16.35
N ASP A 423 -24.71 26.92 -16.00
CA ASP A 423 -24.81 28.13 -16.80
C ASP A 423 -24.89 29.35 -15.84
N ASN A 424 -24.88 30.56 -16.40
CA ASN A 424 -25.05 31.81 -15.63
C ASN A 424 -26.50 32.30 -15.62
N SER A 425 -27.47 31.39 -15.70
CA SER A 425 -28.88 31.78 -15.63
C SER A 425 -29.25 32.29 -14.22
N GLU A 426 -30.32 33.08 -14.14
CA GLU A 426 -30.81 33.57 -12.86
C GLU A 426 -31.19 32.43 -11.90
N ALA A 427 -31.71 31.30 -12.43
CA ALA A 427 -32.07 30.14 -11.64
C ALA A 427 -30.84 29.46 -11.01
N THR A 428 -29.76 29.22 -11.81
CA THR A 428 -28.54 28.61 -11.29
C THR A 428 -27.81 29.51 -10.31
N THR A 429 -27.84 30.83 -10.49
CA THR A 429 -27.26 31.80 -9.54
C THR A 429 -28.02 31.77 -8.19
N LYS A 430 -29.36 31.72 -8.21
CA LYS A 430 -30.18 31.56 -7.00
C LYS A 430 -29.89 30.24 -6.29
N TYR A 431 -29.78 29.14 -7.04
CA TYR A 431 -29.49 27.83 -6.47
C TYR A 431 -28.07 27.74 -5.90
N HIS A 432 -27.10 28.42 -6.52
CA HIS A 432 -25.74 28.50 -5.95
C HIS A 432 -25.75 29.22 -4.60
N THR A 433 -26.46 30.33 -4.48
CA THR A 433 -26.62 30.99 -3.20
C THR A 433 -27.32 30.09 -2.17
N ALA A 434 -28.35 29.35 -2.59
CA ALA A 434 -29.05 28.40 -1.72
C ALA A 434 -28.15 27.27 -1.21
N THR A 435 -27.11 26.83 -1.97
CA THR A 435 -26.17 25.82 -1.48
C THR A 435 -25.33 26.31 -0.30
N HIS A 436 -24.95 27.58 -0.26
CA HIS A 436 -24.26 28.17 0.88
C HIS A 436 -25.14 28.24 2.12
N LEU A 437 -26.42 28.61 1.96
CA LEU A 437 -27.39 28.59 3.05
C LEU A 437 -27.65 27.17 3.56
N LEU A 438 -27.70 26.19 2.64
CA LEU A 438 -27.89 24.78 2.96
C LEU A 438 -26.73 24.23 3.79
N LEU A 439 -25.47 24.53 3.40
CA LEU A 439 -24.28 24.12 4.20
C LEU A 439 -24.33 24.74 5.60
N ALA A 440 -24.64 26.01 5.71
CA ALA A 440 -24.76 26.69 7.00
C ALA A 440 -25.84 26.05 7.90
N ALA A 441 -27.03 25.78 7.36
CA ALA A 441 -28.13 25.13 8.08
C ALA A 441 -27.77 23.68 8.49
N LEU A 442 -27.16 22.91 7.62
CA LEU A 442 -26.66 21.56 7.95
C LEU A 442 -25.66 21.59 9.10
N ARG A 443 -24.73 22.53 9.11
CA ARG A 443 -23.76 22.68 10.21
C ARG A 443 -24.42 23.13 11.51
N GLU A 444 -25.45 23.91 11.47
CA GLU A 444 -26.19 24.33 12.64
C GLU A 444 -26.95 23.16 13.28
N ILE A 445 -27.55 22.27 12.48
CA ILE A 445 -28.41 21.18 12.96
C ILE A 445 -27.59 19.92 13.26
N LEU A 446 -26.56 19.59 12.44
CA LEU A 446 -25.84 18.31 12.50
C LEU A 446 -24.45 18.43 13.11
N GLY A 447 -23.94 19.66 13.29
CA GLY A 447 -22.64 19.92 13.88
C GLY A 447 -21.63 20.57 12.91
N LYS A 448 -20.64 21.26 13.51
CA LYS A 448 -19.64 22.05 12.76
C LYS A 448 -18.71 21.22 11.88
N ASP A 449 -18.65 19.90 12.09
CA ASP A 449 -17.80 18.98 11.31
C ASP A 449 -18.40 18.62 9.95
N VAL A 450 -19.64 19.04 9.67
CA VAL A 450 -20.26 18.87 8.36
C VAL A 450 -19.53 19.72 7.32
N GLN A 451 -19.07 19.06 6.26
CA GLN A 451 -18.35 19.65 5.13
C GLN A 451 -19.01 19.23 3.83
N GLN A 452 -19.08 20.15 2.90
CA GLN A 452 -19.48 19.84 1.53
C GLN A 452 -18.41 18.95 0.87
N LYS A 453 -18.86 17.87 0.22
CA LYS A 453 -18.01 16.96 -0.57
C LYS A 453 -18.23 17.10 -2.07
N GLY A 454 -19.34 17.72 -2.48
CA GLY A 454 -19.65 18.02 -3.86
C GLY A 454 -20.98 18.75 -3.99
N SER A 455 -21.23 19.37 -5.14
CA SER A 455 -22.53 19.91 -5.52
C SER A 455 -22.73 19.84 -7.03
N ASN A 456 -23.98 19.67 -7.45
CA ASN A 456 -24.40 19.80 -8.82
C ASN A 456 -25.64 20.71 -8.88
N ILE A 457 -25.51 21.82 -9.61
CA ILE A 457 -26.53 22.87 -9.71
C ILE A 457 -26.94 23.02 -11.16
N THR A 458 -28.20 22.70 -11.45
CA THR A 458 -28.85 22.92 -12.75
C THR A 458 -29.98 23.88 -12.59
N SER A 459 -30.61 24.31 -13.69
CA SER A 459 -31.82 25.13 -13.65
C SER A 459 -33.03 24.45 -13.02
N GLU A 460 -32.96 23.12 -12.80
CA GLU A 460 -34.10 22.32 -12.29
C GLU A 460 -33.90 21.83 -10.86
N ARG A 461 -32.65 21.64 -10.42
CA ARG A 461 -32.33 21.03 -9.11
C ARG A 461 -30.96 21.39 -8.56
N ILE A 462 -30.82 21.22 -7.23
CA ILE A 462 -29.58 21.20 -6.50
C ILE A 462 -29.36 19.76 -5.99
N ARG A 463 -28.18 19.18 -6.29
CA ARG A 463 -27.65 18.06 -5.53
C ARG A 463 -26.51 18.59 -4.66
N PHE A 464 -26.54 18.22 -3.38
CA PHE A 464 -25.56 18.65 -2.40
C PHE A 464 -25.05 17.44 -1.63
N ASP A 465 -23.78 17.11 -1.79
CA ASP A 465 -23.13 15.97 -1.16
C ASP A 465 -22.31 16.46 0.04
N PHE A 466 -22.45 15.81 1.20
CA PHE A 466 -21.75 16.18 2.43
C PHE A 466 -21.41 14.94 3.27
N ASN A 467 -20.43 15.08 4.18
CA ASN A 467 -20.04 14.02 5.10
C ASN A 467 -21.02 13.95 6.28
N PHE A 468 -21.71 12.83 6.41
CA PHE A 468 -22.51 12.52 7.60
C PHE A 468 -22.71 11.02 7.71
N GLY A 469 -22.50 10.44 8.90
CA GLY A 469 -22.38 8.99 9.09
C GLY A 469 -23.71 8.20 9.02
N ARG A 470 -24.86 8.87 8.92
CA ARG A 470 -26.20 8.24 8.85
C ARG A 470 -27.16 9.02 7.96
N LYS A 471 -28.32 8.44 7.68
CA LYS A 471 -29.42 9.18 7.06
C LYS A 471 -29.94 10.26 8.03
N LEU A 472 -30.31 11.41 7.46
CA LEU A 472 -31.06 12.46 8.21
C LEU A 472 -32.44 11.95 8.60
N THR A 473 -32.90 12.35 9.77
CA THR A 473 -34.28 12.14 10.18
C THR A 473 -35.19 13.14 9.48
N GLU A 474 -36.48 12.84 9.40
CA GLU A 474 -37.49 13.78 8.83
C GLU A 474 -37.52 15.10 9.58
N GLU A 475 -37.36 15.08 10.91
CA GLU A 475 -37.25 16.28 11.72
C GLU A 475 -36.03 17.13 11.43
N GLU A 476 -34.86 16.50 11.21
CA GLU A 476 -33.63 17.19 10.83
C GLU A 476 -33.76 17.83 9.46
N ILE A 477 -34.33 17.11 8.49
CA ILE A 477 -34.58 17.63 7.14
C ILE A 477 -35.52 18.86 7.24
N LYS A 478 -36.59 18.74 8.02
CA LYS A 478 -37.56 19.82 8.19
C LYS A 478 -36.92 21.06 8.82
N LYS A 479 -36.11 20.91 9.86
CA LYS A 479 -35.38 22.02 10.50
C LYS A 479 -34.44 22.71 9.54
N VAL A 480 -33.67 21.95 8.75
CA VAL A 480 -32.75 22.48 7.73
C VAL A 480 -33.55 23.28 6.69
N GLU A 481 -34.65 22.72 6.18
CA GLU A 481 -35.51 23.37 5.21
C GLU A 481 -36.08 24.69 5.77
N ASP A 482 -36.58 24.69 7.00
CA ASP A 482 -37.15 25.86 7.65
C ASP A 482 -36.12 26.99 7.82
N ILE A 483 -34.89 26.66 8.26
CA ILE A 483 -33.78 27.63 8.37
C ILE A 483 -33.43 28.22 7.01
N VAL A 484 -33.25 27.39 5.98
CA VAL A 484 -32.91 27.87 4.63
C VAL A 484 -33.99 28.80 4.09
N ASN A 485 -35.26 28.40 4.20
CA ASN A 485 -36.41 29.21 3.75
C ASN A 485 -36.55 30.51 4.52
N GLU A 486 -36.31 30.51 5.85
CA GLU A 486 -36.27 31.72 6.65
C GLU A 486 -35.22 32.72 6.15
N LYS A 487 -33.96 32.25 5.94
CA LYS A 487 -32.87 33.11 5.45
C LYS A 487 -33.16 33.65 4.06
N ILE A 488 -33.77 32.87 3.18
CA ILE A 488 -34.22 33.35 1.85
C ILE A 488 -35.26 34.47 2.00
N LYS A 489 -36.26 34.31 2.88
CA LYS A 489 -37.26 35.33 3.13
C LYS A 489 -36.71 36.64 3.72
N MET A 490 -35.63 36.54 4.50
CA MET A 490 -34.93 37.71 5.06
C MET A 490 -34.23 38.55 4.01
N ALA A 491 -34.03 38.07 2.78
CA ALA A 491 -33.39 38.75 1.66
C ALA A 491 -32.04 39.39 2.06
N LEU A 492 -31.17 38.60 2.73
CA LEU A 492 -29.89 39.08 3.26
C LEU A 492 -28.98 39.58 2.14
N SER A 493 -28.27 40.66 2.37
CA SER A 493 -27.25 41.19 1.45
C SER A 493 -26.08 40.24 1.38
N ILE A 494 -25.67 39.92 0.13
CA ILE A 494 -24.49 39.11 -0.13
C ILE A 494 -23.35 40.05 -0.48
N VAL A 495 -22.20 39.91 0.20
CA VAL A 495 -20.99 40.66 -0.08
C VAL A 495 -19.93 39.67 -0.59
N CYS A 496 -19.41 39.94 -1.79
CA CYS A 496 -18.29 39.18 -2.36
C CYS A 496 -17.02 40.02 -2.23
N SER A 497 -15.94 39.42 -1.73
CA SER A 497 -14.63 40.04 -1.65
C SER A 497 -13.53 39.04 -2.02
N GLU A 498 -12.50 39.52 -2.70
CA GLU A 498 -11.29 38.73 -2.99
C GLU A 498 -10.25 39.00 -1.90
N MET A 499 -9.65 37.93 -1.37
CA MET A 499 -8.59 38.01 -0.39
C MET A 499 -7.69 36.79 -0.44
N GLU A 500 -6.51 36.87 0.19
CA GLU A 500 -5.60 35.73 0.35
C GLU A 500 -6.29 34.58 1.10
N THR A 501 -6.10 33.35 0.63
CA THR A 501 -6.77 32.15 1.16
C THR A 501 -6.58 32.00 2.68
N GLN A 502 -5.38 32.23 3.20
CA GLN A 502 -5.12 32.15 4.63
C GLN A 502 -5.93 33.17 5.44
N LYS A 503 -6.01 34.42 4.97
CA LYS A 503 -6.82 35.47 5.60
C LYS A 503 -8.31 35.15 5.58
N ALA A 504 -8.79 34.47 4.53
CA ALA A 504 -10.18 34.02 4.47
C ALA A 504 -10.46 32.97 5.54
N PHE A 505 -9.58 31.98 5.72
CA PHE A 505 -9.72 30.97 6.77
C PHE A 505 -9.63 31.56 8.18
N ASP A 506 -8.69 32.47 8.42
CA ASP A 506 -8.54 33.18 9.70
C ASP A 506 -9.77 34.03 10.02
N GLY A 507 -10.47 34.52 9.00
CA GLY A 507 -11.77 35.20 9.08
C GLY A 507 -12.97 34.28 9.25
N GLY A 508 -12.78 32.95 9.34
CA GLY A 508 -13.85 31.96 9.53
C GLY A 508 -14.51 31.46 8.24
N ALA A 509 -13.93 31.71 7.08
CA ALA A 509 -14.42 31.15 5.83
C ALA A 509 -14.29 29.63 5.82
N THR A 510 -15.29 28.95 5.27
CA THR A 510 -15.25 27.49 5.04
C THR A 510 -15.03 27.26 3.55
N GLY A 511 -13.86 26.73 3.20
CA GLY A 511 -13.54 26.38 1.81
C GLY A 511 -13.84 24.92 1.49
N VAL A 512 -14.24 24.66 0.25
CA VAL A 512 -14.35 23.32 -0.35
C VAL A 512 -13.28 23.27 -1.45
N PHE A 513 -12.02 23.25 -1.05
CA PHE A 513 -10.94 23.08 -2.01
C PHE A 513 -10.23 21.79 -1.66
N GLY A 514 -10.41 20.77 -2.54
CA GLY A 514 -9.54 19.64 -2.57
C GLY A 514 -8.16 20.10 -3.05
N HIS A 515 -7.16 19.84 -2.25
CA HIS A 515 -5.79 19.64 -2.69
C HIS A 515 -5.50 18.17 -2.60
#